data_22886f74959988eefaa2e62f9aeb694e
#
_entry.id   22886f74959988eefaa2e62f9aeb694e
#
_cell.length_a   1.000
_cell.length_b   1.000
_cell.length_c   1.000
_cell.angle_alpha   90.00
_cell.angle_beta   90.00
_cell.angle_gamma   90.00
#
_symmetry.space_group_name_H-M   'P 1'
#
loop_
_entity.id
_entity.type
_entity.pdbx_description
1 polymer ?
#
loop_
_entity_poly.entity_id
_entity_poly.type
_entity_poly.pdbx_seq_one_letter_code
_entity_poly.pdbx_strand_id
1 'polypeptide(L)'
;YPDRGFRYGGVIISNGDIGYKGRKAKRRVAATGNNHGSIERINGEWYVFYHRHTHLNSYNRQGCAEKIKIETDGSIRQVCITSCGLNQKALLPKGEYSATIACVLTDGHMPHSGNGVTNGKHPMVTHGEEKRYITGIRNDTIIGFRYFAFHGPVKLKLWIRGKGNGRFIISDGKKKERQEIAIKVENGIEKDWVMIEHIVNIEETAPLYLQYKGKGMLE
;
A
#
# COMPACT_ATOMS: atom_id res chain seq x y z
N TYR A 1 -37.89 8.02 0.61
CA TYR A 1 -37.97 9.40 0.10
C TYR A 1 -36.55 9.99 0.13
N PRO A 2 -36.12 10.74 -0.90
CA PRO A 2 -34.74 11.23 -0.99
C PRO A 2 -34.39 12.36 0.01
N ASP A 3 -35.38 12.86 0.72
CA ASP A 3 -35.27 13.97 1.67
C ASP A 3 -35.36 13.57 3.16
N ARG A 4 -35.57 12.29 3.45
CA ARG A 4 -35.75 11.80 4.83
C ARG A 4 -35.46 10.31 4.98
N GLY A 5 -35.36 9.87 6.23
CA GLY A 5 -35.16 8.45 6.56
C GLY A 5 -33.69 8.00 6.45
N PHE A 6 -32.74 8.92 6.25
CA PHE A 6 -31.32 8.59 6.21
C PHE A 6 -30.80 8.10 7.56
N ARG A 7 -30.03 7.06 7.53
CA ARG A 7 -29.28 6.55 8.68
C ARG A 7 -27.81 6.40 8.27
N TYR A 8 -26.92 6.76 9.17
CA TYR A 8 -25.49 6.56 8.93
C TYR A 8 -25.19 5.05 8.88
N GLY A 9 -24.76 4.55 7.73
CA GLY A 9 -24.45 3.14 7.47
C GLY A 9 -23.04 2.71 7.84
N GLY A 10 -22.17 3.65 8.26
CA GLY A 10 -20.79 3.36 8.60
C GLY A 10 -19.80 3.78 7.52
N VAL A 11 -18.51 3.53 7.78
CA VAL A 11 -17.41 3.78 6.87
C VAL A 11 -17.27 2.61 5.91
N ILE A 12 -17.27 2.85 4.60
CA ILE A 12 -17.06 1.82 3.57
C ILE A 12 -15.58 1.60 3.32
N ILE A 13 -14.82 2.68 3.21
CA ILE A 13 -13.37 2.68 2.98
C ILE A 13 -12.71 3.80 3.78
N SER A 14 -11.52 3.57 4.28
CA SER A 14 -10.73 4.60 4.98
C SER A 14 -9.28 4.52 4.55
N ASN A 15 -8.71 5.67 4.13
CA ASN A 15 -7.27 5.78 3.93
C ASN A 15 -6.55 5.33 5.22
N GLY A 16 -5.53 4.51 5.08
CA GLY A 16 -4.82 3.96 6.22
C GLY A 16 -5.56 2.88 7.01
N ASP A 17 -6.68 2.35 6.51
CA ASP A 17 -7.48 1.28 7.15
C ASP A 17 -8.02 1.64 8.54
N ILE A 18 -8.22 2.91 8.87
CA ILE A 18 -8.77 3.29 10.17
C ILE A 18 -10.19 2.73 10.31
N GLY A 19 -10.46 2.06 11.43
CA GLY A 19 -11.73 1.36 11.71
C GLY A 19 -11.74 -0.09 11.23
N TYR A 20 -11.08 -0.41 10.13
CA TYR A 20 -11.06 -1.79 9.61
C TYR A 20 -10.46 -2.76 10.65
N LYS A 21 -11.26 -3.78 11.02
CA LYS A 21 -10.92 -4.75 12.09
C LYS A 21 -10.42 -4.06 13.39
N GLY A 22 -11.02 -2.91 13.74
CA GLY A 22 -10.71 -2.17 14.96
C GLY A 22 -9.40 -1.38 14.92
N ARG A 23 -8.80 -1.16 13.75
CA ARG A 23 -7.55 -0.38 13.62
C ARG A 23 -7.75 1.06 14.11
N LYS A 24 -6.94 1.47 15.05
CA LYS A 24 -6.93 2.84 15.58
C LYS A 24 -6.14 3.78 14.67
N ALA A 25 -6.49 5.08 14.67
CA ALA A 25 -5.85 6.09 13.84
C ALA A 25 -4.32 6.17 14.01
N LYS A 26 -3.80 5.95 15.22
CA LYS A 26 -2.35 5.90 15.49
C LYS A 26 -1.63 4.72 14.81
N ARG A 27 -2.36 3.71 14.34
CA ARG A 27 -1.83 2.54 13.62
C ARG A 27 -2.22 2.54 12.14
N ARG A 28 -2.49 3.72 11.58
CA ARG A 28 -2.80 3.84 10.16
C ARG A 28 -1.65 3.32 9.30
N VAL A 29 -1.99 2.73 8.18
CA VAL A 29 -1.01 2.07 7.30
C VAL A 29 -0.59 2.90 6.09
N ALA A 30 -1.13 4.10 5.96
CA ALA A 30 -0.82 5.07 4.92
C ALA A 30 -1.17 6.49 5.42
N ALA A 31 -0.71 7.51 4.72
CA ALA A 31 -1.12 8.89 4.97
C ALA A 31 -2.64 9.04 4.82
N THR A 32 -3.24 9.87 5.66
CA THR A 32 -4.68 10.14 5.65
C THR A 32 -4.94 11.63 5.47
N GLY A 33 -6.04 11.95 4.85
CA GLY A 33 -6.54 13.29 4.63
C GLY A 33 -8.00 13.22 4.20
N ASN A 34 -8.48 14.21 3.45
CA ASN A 34 -9.80 14.12 2.84
C ASN A 34 -9.88 12.92 1.89
N ASN A 35 -11.05 12.35 1.79
CA ASN A 35 -11.36 11.28 0.86
C ASN A 35 -12.77 11.49 0.33
N HIS A 36 -12.96 11.25 -0.95
CA HIS A 36 -14.25 11.20 -1.61
C HIS A 36 -14.16 10.25 -2.81
N GLY A 37 -15.30 9.78 -3.25
CA GLY A 37 -15.34 8.81 -4.33
C GLY A 37 -16.77 8.47 -4.73
N SER A 38 -16.93 7.32 -5.37
CA SER A 38 -18.19 6.82 -5.85
C SER A 38 -18.27 5.30 -5.69
N ILE A 39 -19.45 4.76 -5.90
CA ILE A 39 -19.68 3.32 -5.98
C ILE A 39 -20.20 3.03 -7.40
N GLU A 40 -19.64 2.02 -8.05
CA GLU A 40 -20.02 1.65 -9.40
C GLU A 40 -19.95 0.13 -9.58
N ARG A 41 -20.79 -0.39 -10.50
CA ARG A 41 -20.82 -1.80 -10.84
C ARG A 41 -20.08 -2.05 -12.14
N ILE A 42 -19.00 -2.84 -12.09
CA ILE A 42 -18.16 -3.16 -13.23
C ILE A 42 -18.10 -4.68 -13.38
N ASN A 43 -18.43 -5.16 -14.58
CA ASN A 43 -18.41 -6.61 -14.89
C ASN A 43 -19.16 -7.48 -13.85
N GLY A 44 -20.32 -6.98 -13.39
CA GLY A 44 -21.15 -7.69 -12.41
C GLY A 44 -20.77 -7.51 -10.95
N GLU A 45 -19.64 -6.91 -10.63
CA GLU A 45 -19.13 -6.70 -9.29
C GLU A 45 -19.21 -5.24 -8.88
N TRP A 46 -19.46 -4.99 -7.59
CA TRP A 46 -19.49 -3.64 -7.04
C TRP A 46 -18.12 -3.20 -6.54
N TYR A 47 -17.78 -1.94 -6.83
CA TYR A 47 -16.53 -1.31 -6.39
C TYR A 47 -16.80 0.03 -5.74
N VAL A 48 -16.04 0.36 -4.70
CA VAL A 48 -15.88 1.72 -4.21
C VAL A 48 -14.64 2.32 -4.84
N PHE A 49 -14.80 3.46 -5.52
CA PHE A 49 -13.71 4.29 -6.02
C PHE A 49 -13.40 5.36 -4.99
N TYR A 50 -12.13 5.59 -4.77
CA TYR A 50 -11.68 6.61 -3.82
C TYR A 50 -10.28 7.11 -4.21
N HIS A 51 -9.73 8.05 -3.47
CA HIS A 51 -8.35 8.46 -3.66
C HIS A 51 -7.57 8.43 -2.35
N ARG A 52 -6.25 8.36 -2.46
CA ARG A 52 -5.34 8.50 -1.34
C ARG A 52 -4.30 9.58 -1.61
N HIS A 53 -3.78 10.18 -0.54
CA HIS A 53 -2.65 11.09 -0.60
C HIS A 53 -1.35 10.27 -0.68
N THR A 54 -0.48 10.61 -1.61
CA THR A 54 0.71 9.81 -1.91
C THR A 54 2.01 10.58 -1.86
N HIS A 55 1.95 11.92 -1.78
CA HIS A 55 3.13 12.78 -1.78
C HIS A 55 2.98 13.97 -0.82
N LEU A 56 3.71 15.06 -1.03
CA LEU A 56 3.90 16.16 -0.09
C LEU A 56 2.65 16.98 0.24
N ASN A 57 1.65 17.01 -0.64
CA ASN A 57 0.48 17.87 -0.45
C ASN A 57 -0.85 17.18 -0.81
N SER A 58 -1.95 17.84 -0.49
CA SER A 58 -3.31 17.31 -0.69
C SER A 58 -3.72 17.18 -2.17
N TYR A 59 -2.96 17.74 -3.10
CA TYR A 59 -3.21 17.63 -4.54
C TYR A 59 -2.55 16.41 -5.16
N ASN A 60 -1.56 15.83 -4.50
CA ASN A 60 -0.92 14.60 -4.94
C ASN A 60 -1.79 13.39 -4.58
N ARG A 61 -2.68 13.02 -5.47
CA ARG A 61 -3.68 11.98 -5.24
C ARG A 61 -3.50 10.83 -6.21
N GLN A 62 -3.75 9.63 -5.73
CA GLN A 62 -3.82 8.41 -6.52
C GLN A 62 -5.23 7.84 -6.43
N GLY A 63 -5.86 7.61 -7.58
CA GLY A 63 -7.12 6.89 -7.68
C GLY A 63 -6.95 5.43 -7.26
N CYS A 64 -7.89 4.94 -6.49
CA CYS A 64 -7.93 3.58 -5.96
C CYS A 64 -9.33 3.00 -6.13
N ALA A 65 -9.43 1.69 -6.16
CA ALA A 65 -10.70 0.98 -6.19
C ALA A 65 -10.62 -0.27 -5.34
N GLU A 66 -11.70 -0.57 -4.61
CA GLU A 66 -11.82 -1.80 -3.84
C GLU A 66 -13.17 -2.47 -4.14
N LYS A 67 -13.13 -3.79 -4.29
CA LYS A 67 -14.34 -4.57 -4.41
C LYS A 67 -15.13 -4.52 -3.09
N ILE A 68 -16.42 -4.25 -3.19
CA ILE A 68 -17.36 -4.22 -2.08
C ILE A 68 -18.49 -5.22 -2.30
N LYS A 69 -19.18 -5.56 -1.22
CA LYS A 69 -20.42 -6.33 -1.26
C LYS A 69 -21.54 -5.48 -0.69
N ILE A 70 -22.62 -5.35 -1.44
CA ILE A 70 -23.86 -4.79 -0.95
C ILE A 70 -24.69 -5.97 -0.43
N GLU A 71 -24.98 -5.96 0.87
CA GLU A 71 -25.76 -7.01 1.51
C GLU A 71 -27.25 -6.89 1.14
N THR A 72 -28.05 -7.90 1.45
CA THR A 72 -29.48 -7.93 1.09
C THR A 72 -30.31 -6.82 1.75
N ASP A 73 -29.84 -6.32 2.88
CA ASP A 73 -30.46 -5.18 3.59
C ASP A 73 -29.94 -3.81 3.10
N GLY A 74 -29.09 -3.80 2.04
CA GLY A 74 -28.48 -2.61 1.48
C GLY A 74 -27.22 -2.13 2.22
N SER A 75 -26.83 -2.78 3.32
CA SER A 75 -25.62 -2.40 4.06
C SER A 75 -24.35 -2.76 3.31
N ILE A 76 -23.27 -2.01 3.57
CA ILE A 76 -21.93 -2.23 3.01
C ILE A 76 -20.93 -2.27 4.15
N ARG A 77 -20.25 -3.39 4.31
CA ARG A 77 -19.21 -3.53 5.33
C ARG A 77 -17.93 -2.81 4.90
N GLN A 78 -17.24 -2.21 5.87
CA GLN A 78 -15.94 -1.60 5.59
C GLN A 78 -14.97 -2.63 5.01
N VAL A 79 -14.34 -2.26 3.89
CA VAL A 79 -13.27 -3.03 3.25
C VAL A 79 -11.90 -2.43 3.57
N CYS A 80 -10.85 -3.25 3.49
CA CYS A 80 -9.48 -2.76 3.59
C CYS A 80 -8.98 -2.21 2.25
N ILE A 81 -8.00 -1.34 2.31
CA ILE A 81 -7.25 -0.93 1.12
C ILE A 81 -6.40 -2.09 0.61
N THR A 82 -6.41 -2.29 -0.72
CA THR A 82 -5.63 -3.35 -1.38
C THR A 82 -4.79 -2.83 -2.53
N SER A 83 -3.97 -3.68 -3.10
CA SER A 83 -3.22 -3.43 -4.33
C SER A 83 -3.94 -4.00 -5.56
N CYS A 84 -5.13 -4.59 -5.37
CA CYS A 84 -5.82 -5.31 -6.44
C CYS A 84 -6.55 -4.39 -7.43
N GLY A 85 -6.98 -3.20 -7.00
CA GLY A 85 -7.76 -2.30 -7.84
C GLY A 85 -9.00 -2.98 -8.42
N LEU A 86 -9.17 -2.95 -9.74
CA LEU A 86 -10.30 -3.58 -10.43
C LEU A 86 -10.13 -5.09 -10.68
N ASN A 87 -9.04 -5.71 -10.21
CA ASN A 87 -8.91 -7.15 -10.28
C ASN A 87 -9.89 -7.81 -9.31
N GLN A 88 -10.68 -8.74 -9.82
CA GLN A 88 -11.69 -9.45 -9.01
C GLN A 88 -11.07 -10.39 -7.99
N LYS A 89 -9.83 -10.80 -8.21
CA LYS A 89 -9.06 -11.74 -7.39
C LYS A 89 -7.73 -11.12 -6.98
N ALA A 90 -7.02 -11.79 -6.08
CA ALA A 90 -5.65 -11.48 -5.76
C ALA A 90 -4.76 -11.44 -7.00
N LEU A 91 -3.74 -10.59 -7.00
CA LEU A 91 -2.77 -10.46 -8.08
C LEU A 91 -1.98 -11.76 -8.24
N LEU A 92 -1.58 -12.08 -9.44
CA LEU A 92 -0.69 -13.22 -9.69
C LEU A 92 0.75 -12.83 -9.32
N PRO A 93 1.52 -13.68 -8.65
CA PRO A 93 2.92 -13.38 -8.30
C PRO A 93 3.85 -13.60 -9.50
N LYS A 94 3.54 -12.94 -10.62
CA LYS A 94 4.32 -13.02 -11.87
C LYS A 94 4.26 -11.71 -12.63
N GLY A 95 5.30 -11.43 -13.42
CA GLY A 95 5.42 -10.20 -14.21
C GLY A 95 5.92 -9.03 -13.38
N GLU A 96 5.80 -7.82 -13.92
CA GLU A 96 6.25 -6.59 -13.32
C GLU A 96 5.07 -5.80 -12.75
N TYR A 97 5.23 -5.33 -11.52
CA TYR A 97 4.29 -4.45 -10.84
C TYR A 97 4.99 -3.17 -10.42
N SER A 98 4.34 -2.04 -10.63
CA SER A 98 4.82 -0.79 -10.06
C SER A 98 4.77 -0.86 -8.54
N ALA A 99 5.86 -0.50 -7.86
CA ALA A 99 5.89 -0.39 -6.40
C ALA A 99 4.81 0.56 -5.85
N THR A 100 4.32 1.48 -6.68
CA THR A 100 3.31 2.48 -6.28
C THR A 100 1.91 1.91 -6.06
N ILE A 101 1.65 0.64 -6.40
CA ILE A 101 0.41 -0.05 -6.01
C ILE A 101 0.43 -0.50 -4.53
N ALA A 102 1.54 -0.30 -3.82
CA ALA A 102 1.60 -0.60 -2.39
C ALA A 102 0.47 0.12 -1.64
N CYS A 103 -0.43 -0.66 -1.05
CA CYS A 103 -1.56 -0.14 -0.28
C CYS A 103 -1.18 0.17 1.18
N VAL A 104 -0.11 -0.43 1.67
CA VAL A 104 0.52 -0.09 2.95
C VAL A 104 1.81 0.64 2.66
N LEU A 105 1.92 1.86 3.14
CA LEU A 105 3.11 2.68 2.99
C LEU A 105 3.24 3.56 4.24
N THR A 106 4.09 3.14 5.18
CA THR A 106 4.19 3.74 6.50
C THR A 106 5.57 3.55 7.11
N ASP A 107 5.96 4.44 7.98
CA ASP A 107 7.10 4.32 8.91
C ASP A 107 6.61 4.18 10.37
N GLY A 108 5.32 3.92 10.56
CA GLY A 108 4.67 3.89 11.88
C GLY A 108 4.14 5.25 12.36
N HIS A 109 4.52 6.35 11.72
CA HIS A 109 4.20 7.73 12.13
C HIS A 109 3.59 8.57 11.01
N MET A 110 2.86 7.94 10.10
CA MET A 110 2.29 8.60 8.94
C MET A 110 1.41 9.78 9.30
N PRO A 111 1.46 10.86 8.53
CA PRO A 111 0.69 12.06 8.81
C PRO A 111 -0.81 11.80 8.76
N HIS A 112 -1.53 12.48 9.65
CA HIS A 112 -2.98 12.56 9.64
C HIS A 112 -3.35 14.03 9.74
N SER A 113 -3.50 14.70 8.61
CA SER A 113 -3.83 16.11 8.56
C SER A 113 -4.81 16.40 7.43
N GLY A 114 -5.68 17.33 7.64
CA GLY A 114 -6.56 17.85 6.60
C GLY A 114 -5.80 18.47 5.42
N ASN A 115 -4.57 18.89 5.63
CA ASN A 115 -3.74 19.52 4.61
C ASN A 115 -2.95 18.51 3.77
N GLY A 116 -2.89 17.25 4.18
CA GLY A 116 -2.17 16.20 3.47
C GLY A 116 -0.68 16.48 3.29
N VAL A 117 -0.13 17.45 4.02
CA VAL A 117 1.28 17.83 3.90
C VAL A 117 2.13 16.85 4.68
N THR A 118 3.02 16.17 4.00
CA THR A 118 4.12 15.46 4.65
C THR A 118 5.35 16.37 4.67
N ASN A 119 6.19 16.22 5.68
CA ASN A 119 7.43 16.98 5.79
C ASN A 119 8.60 16.38 5.00
N GLY A 120 8.32 15.48 4.05
CA GLY A 120 9.33 14.74 3.28
C GLY A 120 10.09 13.67 4.06
N LYS A 121 9.76 13.44 5.33
CA LYS A 121 10.42 12.43 6.17
C LYS A 121 9.76 11.05 6.11
N HIS A 122 8.56 10.98 5.54
CA HIS A 122 7.79 9.74 5.41
C HIS A 122 7.95 9.14 4.02
N PRO A 123 7.75 7.82 3.87
CA PRO A 123 7.77 7.21 2.55
C PRO A 123 6.62 7.74 1.68
N MET A 124 6.91 8.00 0.42
CA MET A 124 5.99 8.63 -0.52
C MET A 124 6.09 7.99 -1.90
N VAL A 125 5.05 8.17 -2.71
CA VAL A 125 5.11 7.92 -4.14
C VAL A 125 5.60 9.19 -4.82
N THR A 126 6.59 9.08 -5.69
CA THR A 126 7.10 10.19 -6.50
C THR A 126 7.15 9.83 -7.98
N HIS A 127 7.47 10.82 -8.80
CA HIS A 127 7.60 10.69 -10.24
C HIS A 127 9.07 10.85 -10.63
N GLY A 128 9.60 9.89 -11.38
CA GLY A 128 10.78 10.08 -12.19
C GLY A 128 10.39 10.51 -13.60
N GLU A 129 11.36 10.60 -14.48
CA GLU A 129 11.12 10.96 -15.90
C GLU A 129 10.26 9.93 -16.61
N GLU A 130 10.50 8.64 -16.37
CA GLU A 130 9.79 7.55 -17.05
C GLU A 130 8.80 6.79 -16.16
N LYS A 131 9.10 6.62 -14.89
CA LYS A 131 8.34 5.75 -13.97
C LYS A 131 8.05 6.42 -12.63
N ARG A 132 6.98 5.98 -12.01
CA ARG A 132 6.68 6.30 -10.61
C ARG A 132 7.35 5.28 -9.71
N TYR A 133 7.80 5.72 -8.56
CA TYR A 133 8.44 4.86 -7.56
C TYR A 133 8.16 5.33 -6.14
N ILE A 134 8.60 4.57 -5.16
CA ILE A 134 8.50 4.95 -3.74
C ILE A 134 9.84 5.58 -3.34
N THR A 135 9.79 6.75 -2.74
CA THR A 135 10.95 7.45 -2.15
C THR A 135 10.81 7.57 -0.64
N GLY A 136 11.89 7.93 0.03
CA GLY A 136 11.89 8.15 1.47
C GLY A 136 11.86 6.86 2.29
N ILE A 137 12.32 5.75 1.73
CA ILE A 137 12.44 4.47 2.44
C ILE A 137 13.58 4.58 3.44
N ARG A 138 13.24 4.59 4.73
CA ARG A 138 14.17 4.71 5.86
C ARG A 138 13.90 3.60 6.88
N ASN A 139 14.68 3.57 7.94
CA ASN A 139 14.46 2.59 9.01
C ASN A 139 12.98 2.54 9.44
N ASP A 140 12.46 1.35 9.63
CA ASP A 140 11.08 1.04 9.96
C ASP A 140 10.02 1.27 8.87
N THR A 141 10.40 1.76 7.69
CA THR A 141 9.46 1.84 6.57
C THR A 141 8.91 0.46 6.22
N ILE A 142 7.59 0.38 6.12
CA ILE A 142 6.84 -0.80 5.68
C ILE A 142 6.16 -0.46 4.36
N ILE A 143 6.46 -1.25 3.34
CA ILE A 143 5.82 -1.25 2.03
C ILE A 143 5.01 -2.53 1.93
N GLY A 144 3.71 -2.44 1.72
CA GLY A 144 2.85 -3.62 1.71
C GLY A 144 1.91 -3.67 0.52
N PHE A 145 1.84 -4.84 -0.06
CA PHE A 145 0.99 -5.18 -1.19
C PHE A 145 -0.06 -6.21 -0.75
N ARG A 146 -1.32 -6.00 -1.05
CA ARG A 146 -2.42 -6.90 -0.69
C ARG A 146 -3.32 -7.09 -1.90
N TYR A 147 -3.53 -8.29 -2.39
CA TYR A 147 -2.98 -9.59 -2.04
C TYR A 147 -2.37 -10.23 -3.29
N PHE A 148 -1.48 -11.16 -3.10
CA PHE A 148 -0.98 -12.03 -4.16
C PHE A 148 -1.43 -13.47 -3.92
N ALA A 149 -1.81 -14.17 -4.99
CA ALA A 149 -2.15 -15.60 -4.96
C ALA A 149 -0.87 -16.42 -5.13
N PHE A 150 -0.11 -16.56 -4.06
CA PHE A 150 1.07 -17.42 -4.06
C PHE A 150 0.68 -18.90 -4.08
N HIS A 151 1.51 -19.71 -4.71
CA HIS A 151 1.39 -21.17 -4.78
C HIS A 151 2.75 -21.84 -4.61
N GLY A 152 3.55 -21.37 -3.68
CA GLY A 152 4.90 -21.82 -3.42
C GLY A 152 5.97 -20.76 -3.68
N PRO A 153 7.24 -21.16 -3.76
CA PRO A 153 8.36 -20.23 -3.91
C PRO A 153 8.29 -19.40 -5.19
N VAL A 154 8.50 -18.08 -5.05
CA VAL A 154 8.58 -17.16 -6.18
C VAL A 154 9.85 -16.32 -6.12
N LYS A 155 10.44 -16.02 -7.26
CA LYS A 155 11.57 -15.10 -7.33
C LYS A 155 11.05 -13.66 -7.31
N LEU A 156 11.29 -12.98 -6.20
CA LEU A 156 11.05 -11.53 -6.06
C LEU A 156 12.26 -10.79 -6.61
N LYS A 157 12.02 -9.83 -7.49
CA LYS A 157 13.02 -8.86 -7.98
C LYS A 157 12.61 -7.47 -7.56
N LEU A 158 13.53 -6.74 -6.94
CA LEU A 158 13.33 -5.35 -6.52
C LEU A 158 14.36 -4.48 -7.22
N TRP A 159 13.90 -3.42 -7.84
CA TRP A 159 14.75 -2.34 -8.34
C TRP A 159 14.82 -1.28 -7.25
N ILE A 160 16.02 -1.03 -6.77
CA ILE A 160 16.29 -0.07 -5.69
C ILE A 160 17.44 0.84 -6.06
N ARG A 161 17.46 2.04 -5.51
CA ARG A 161 18.59 2.97 -5.55
C ARG A 161 18.67 3.78 -4.26
N GLY A 162 19.70 4.59 -4.12
CA GLY A 162 19.89 5.45 -2.97
C GLY A 162 21.18 5.14 -2.22
N LYS A 163 21.24 5.51 -0.96
CA LYS A 163 22.36 5.20 -0.07
C LYS A 163 21.81 4.54 1.19
N GLY A 164 21.97 3.23 1.28
CA GLY A 164 21.43 2.47 2.40
C GLY A 164 22.24 1.21 2.70
N ASN A 165 22.30 0.90 3.98
CA ASN A 165 22.91 -0.32 4.49
C ASN A 165 22.01 -0.92 5.56
N GLY A 166 21.52 -2.14 5.31
CA GLY A 166 20.56 -2.79 6.18
C GLY A 166 19.97 -4.06 5.56
N ARG A 167 18.68 -4.27 5.78
CA ARG A 167 17.94 -5.39 5.21
C ARG A 167 16.47 -5.08 5.02
N PHE A 168 15.83 -5.71 4.05
CA PHE A 168 14.39 -5.86 4.01
C PHE A 168 13.98 -7.14 4.75
N ILE A 169 13.05 -6.99 5.67
CA ILE A 169 12.34 -8.10 6.30
C ILE A 169 11.09 -8.33 5.48
N ILE A 170 10.96 -9.51 4.90
CA ILE A 170 9.81 -9.95 4.10
C ILE A 170 8.87 -10.74 5.00
N SER A 171 7.58 -10.48 4.92
CA SER A 171 6.57 -11.26 5.63
C SER A 171 5.23 -11.27 4.89
N ASP A 172 4.45 -12.29 5.16
CA ASP A 172 3.04 -12.45 4.74
C ASP A 172 2.05 -11.83 5.74
N GLY A 173 2.56 -11.11 6.75
CA GLY A 173 1.76 -10.56 7.85
C GLY A 173 1.53 -11.52 9.01
N LYS A 174 1.93 -12.79 8.91
CA LYS A 174 1.95 -13.75 10.01
C LYS A 174 3.23 -13.59 10.83
N LYS A 175 3.17 -13.91 12.11
CA LYS A 175 4.31 -13.68 13.01
C LYS A 175 5.46 -14.67 12.87
N LYS A 176 5.24 -15.81 12.19
CA LYS A 176 6.13 -16.98 12.30
C LYS A 176 7.24 -17.08 11.25
N GLU A 177 7.04 -16.54 10.04
CA GLU A 177 8.03 -16.72 8.97
C GLU A 177 8.44 -15.36 8.42
N ARG A 178 9.63 -14.95 8.80
CA ARG A 178 10.26 -13.73 8.28
C ARG A 178 11.48 -14.13 7.48
N GLN A 179 11.54 -13.66 6.26
CA GLN A 179 12.71 -13.81 5.39
C GLN A 179 13.43 -12.47 5.33
N GLU A 180 14.75 -12.49 5.13
CA GLU A 180 15.55 -11.27 5.11
C GLU A 180 16.35 -11.19 3.82
N ILE A 181 16.38 -10.01 3.23
CA ILE A 181 17.25 -9.66 2.10
C ILE A 181 18.25 -8.62 2.60
N ALA A 182 19.53 -8.93 2.59
CA ALA A 182 20.58 -7.96 2.88
C ALA A 182 20.62 -6.88 1.79
N ILE A 183 20.75 -5.64 2.22
CA ILE A 183 20.81 -4.47 1.33
C ILE A 183 22.11 -3.70 1.63
N LYS A 184 22.91 -3.55 0.60
CA LYS A 184 24.06 -2.65 0.62
C LYS A 184 24.09 -1.87 -0.69
N VAL A 185 23.56 -0.66 -0.66
CA VAL A 185 23.58 0.26 -1.80
C VAL A 185 24.37 1.49 -1.38
N GLU A 186 25.50 1.69 -2.02
CA GLU A 186 26.43 2.79 -1.71
C GLU A 186 26.30 3.95 -2.70
N ASN A 187 25.53 3.75 -3.74
CA ASN A 187 25.33 4.73 -4.80
C ASN A 187 24.30 5.79 -4.38
N GLY A 188 24.60 7.07 -4.60
CA GLY A 188 23.68 8.16 -4.31
C GLY A 188 22.36 8.06 -5.09
N ILE A 189 21.38 8.87 -4.68
CA ILE A 189 20.01 8.91 -5.26
C ILE A 189 20.02 9.26 -6.77
N GLU A 190 21.10 9.86 -7.26
CA GLU A 190 21.25 10.28 -8.65
C GLU A 190 21.83 9.19 -9.58
N LYS A 191 22.01 7.96 -9.09
CA LYS A 191 22.63 6.86 -9.83
C LYS A 191 21.65 5.76 -10.19
N ASP A 192 22.14 4.85 -11.04
CA ASP A 192 21.35 3.78 -11.62
C ASP A 192 20.64 2.87 -10.61
N TRP A 193 19.49 2.38 -11.02
CA TRP A 193 18.75 1.37 -10.29
C TRP A 193 19.53 0.06 -10.24
N VAL A 194 19.64 -0.51 -9.06
CA VAL A 194 20.24 -1.83 -8.81
C VAL A 194 19.12 -2.84 -8.60
N MET A 195 19.18 -3.94 -9.32
CA MET A 195 18.26 -5.06 -9.15
C MET A 195 18.81 -6.00 -8.08
N ILE A 196 17.99 -6.27 -7.07
CA ILE A 196 18.22 -7.34 -6.09
C ILE A 196 17.14 -8.42 -6.25
N GLU A 197 17.51 -9.66 -6.00
CA GLU A 197 16.56 -10.77 -6.08
C GLU A 197 16.63 -11.69 -4.87
N HIS A 198 15.49 -12.30 -4.57
CA HIS A 198 15.34 -13.22 -3.45
C HIS A 198 14.23 -14.24 -3.75
N ILE A 199 14.36 -15.44 -3.21
CA ILE A 199 13.28 -16.43 -3.26
C ILE A 199 12.36 -16.21 -2.06
N VAL A 200 11.12 -15.82 -2.32
CA VAL A 200 10.08 -15.69 -1.29
C VAL A 200 9.25 -16.95 -1.27
N ASN A 201 9.15 -17.57 -0.12
CA ASN A 201 8.34 -18.77 0.08
C ASN A 201 7.05 -18.41 0.82
N ILE A 202 5.93 -18.38 0.08
CA ILE A 202 4.58 -18.16 0.60
C ILE A 202 3.66 -19.12 -0.16
N GLU A 203 2.87 -19.91 0.56
CA GLU A 203 2.12 -21.02 -0.04
C GLU A 203 0.63 -20.72 -0.30
N GLU A 204 0.16 -19.54 0.10
CA GLU A 204 -1.25 -19.20 0.01
C GLU A 204 -1.48 -17.77 -0.49
N THR A 205 -2.74 -17.42 -0.73
CA THR A 205 -3.10 -16.01 -0.99
C THR A 205 -2.81 -15.16 0.24
N ALA A 206 -1.83 -14.28 0.14
CA ALA A 206 -1.31 -13.51 1.26
C ALA A 206 -0.88 -12.10 0.84
N PRO A 207 -0.78 -11.16 1.79
CA PRO A 207 -0.04 -9.92 1.55
C PRO A 207 1.46 -10.19 1.44
N LEU A 208 2.15 -9.28 0.76
CA LEU A 208 3.60 -9.19 0.74
C LEU A 208 4.01 -7.88 1.43
N TYR A 209 4.69 -7.97 2.56
CA TYR A 209 5.24 -6.83 3.27
C TYR A 209 6.76 -6.83 3.19
N LEU A 210 7.32 -5.65 2.92
CA LEU A 210 8.75 -5.36 2.93
C LEU A 210 9.00 -4.30 4.00
N GLN A 211 9.66 -4.66 5.09
CA GLN A 211 10.06 -3.70 6.12
C GLN A 211 11.55 -3.44 6.04
N TYR A 212 11.94 -2.19 5.78
CA TYR A 212 13.35 -1.82 5.79
C TYR A 212 13.86 -1.63 7.23
N LYS A 213 14.98 -2.27 7.54
CA LYS A 213 15.72 -2.11 8.79
C LYS A 213 17.17 -1.78 8.45
N GLY A 214 17.58 -0.54 8.72
CA GLY A 214 18.95 -0.12 8.38
C GLY A 214 19.16 1.38 8.48
N LYS A 215 20.31 1.82 7.98
CA LYS A 215 20.70 3.22 7.89
C LYS A 215 20.54 3.74 6.47
N GLY A 216 20.48 5.06 6.33
CA GLY A 216 20.36 5.72 5.03
C GLY A 216 18.95 5.84 4.51
N MET A 217 18.83 6.12 3.21
CA MET A 217 17.57 6.30 2.50
C MET A 217 17.61 5.59 1.15
N LEU A 218 16.54 4.86 0.84
CA LEU A 218 16.35 4.15 -0.41
C LEU A 218 15.13 4.69 -1.18
N GLU A 219 15.11 4.37 -2.45
CA GLU A 219 13.99 4.50 -3.37
C GLU A 219 13.71 3.17 -4.03
#